data_576720d841c59aa7ecd6644827fbfa38
#
_entry.id   576720d841c59aa7ecd6644827fbfa38
#
_cell.length_a   1.000
_cell.length_b   1.000
_cell.length_c   1.000
_cell.angle_alpha   90.00
_cell.angle_beta   90.00
_cell.angle_gamma   90.00
#
_symmetry.space_group_name_H-M   'P 1'
#
loop_
_entity.id
_entity.type
_entity.pdbx_description
1 polymer ?
#
loop_
_entity_poly.entity_id
_entity_poly.type
_entity_poly.pdbx_seq_one_letter_code
_entity_poly.pdbx_strand_id
1 'polypeptide(L)'
;IVPCLLFQLPFEALTGIRDLPPALPMILLAWLYILAVFGFVKQAARRWFPQASAAAYLLTAAGAASGTQIYYLLHRPSVYEYAILCGATFVLWALWQWLCAANTPVNRRKALTFHLAFGSLCMALVAGCRPQMVLFAALALPILWPRYITEKRLCTRRGAGEAAAFILPVVLVAVGLMWYNAARFGSPFDFGANYNLTSNDMTRRGFAVGRIAPAAVTFLAGIPGVQTVFPYLTATRMQTNYMGLTITELYYGGAFACLPLLWGLAALPLARRRLGSRRDLRTVIRLVLVC
;
A
#
# COMPACT_ATOMS: atom_id res chain seq x y z
N ILE A 1 13.60 -0.94 8.06
CA ILE A 1 15.05 -1.18 8.25
C ILE A 1 15.45 -2.53 7.66
N VAL A 2 14.73 -3.63 7.95
CA VAL A 2 15.08 -4.98 7.43
C VAL A 2 15.27 -5.02 5.91
N PRO A 3 14.39 -4.41 5.08
CA PRO A 3 14.62 -4.36 3.64
C PRO A 3 15.91 -3.63 3.23
N CYS A 4 16.39 -2.64 4.01
CA CYS A 4 17.68 -1.99 3.73
C CYS A 4 18.84 -2.97 3.80
N LEU A 5 18.82 -3.93 4.72
CA LEU A 5 19.88 -4.94 4.84
C LEU A 5 20.00 -5.81 3.59
N LEU A 6 18.87 -6.09 2.92
CA LEU A 6 18.87 -6.86 1.67
C LEU A 6 19.62 -6.13 0.55
N PHE A 7 19.68 -4.81 0.57
CA PHE A 7 20.45 -4.01 -0.38
C PHE A 7 21.87 -3.74 0.11
N GLN A 8 22.03 -3.53 1.42
CA GLN A 8 23.33 -3.21 2.02
C GLN A 8 24.34 -4.34 1.89
N LEU A 9 23.93 -5.58 2.20
CA LEU A 9 24.84 -6.74 2.15
C LEU A 9 25.44 -6.96 0.75
N PRO A 10 24.66 -7.03 -0.34
CA PRO A 10 25.24 -7.16 -1.66
C PRO A 10 26.02 -5.91 -2.11
N PHE A 11 25.61 -4.71 -1.70
CA PHE A 11 26.34 -3.49 -2.01
C PHE A 11 27.70 -3.48 -1.34
N GLU A 12 27.79 -3.78 -0.05
CA GLU A 12 29.06 -3.90 0.68
C GLU A 12 29.96 -4.97 0.07
N ALA A 13 29.39 -6.14 -0.29
CA ALA A 13 30.14 -7.22 -0.92
C ALA A 13 30.73 -6.84 -2.30
N LEU A 14 30.03 -5.99 -3.07
CA LEU A 14 30.45 -5.58 -4.41
C LEU A 14 31.37 -4.36 -4.40
N THR A 15 31.19 -3.43 -3.47
CA THR A 15 31.89 -2.14 -3.49
C THR A 15 32.93 -1.98 -2.36
N GLY A 16 32.86 -2.81 -1.32
CA GLY A 16 33.65 -2.66 -0.10
C GLY A 16 33.23 -1.49 0.78
N ILE A 17 32.17 -0.75 0.41
CA ILE A 17 31.69 0.43 1.13
C ILE A 17 30.55 0.02 2.07
N ARG A 18 30.71 0.34 3.36
CA ARG A 18 29.68 0.01 4.38
C ARG A 18 28.44 0.90 4.32
N ASP A 19 28.60 2.15 3.90
CA ASP A 19 27.52 3.12 3.90
C ASP A 19 26.76 3.08 2.56
N LEU A 20 25.63 2.39 2.54
CA LEU A 20 24.73 2.36 1.39
C LEU A 20 24.08 3.73 1.21
N PRO A 21 24.26 4.41 0.05
CA PRO A 21 23.53 5.65 -0.24
C PRO A 21 22.01 5.43 -0.17
N PRO A 22 21.25 6.17 0.66
CA PRO A 22 19.81 5.93 0.84
C PRO A 22 18.99 6.04 -0.46
N ALA A 23 19.47 6.83 -1.41
CA ALA A 23 18.82 7.02 -2.70
C ALA A 23 18.81 5.74 -3.55
N LEU A 24 19.84 4.89 -3.48
CA LEU A 24 19.96 3.70 -4.32
C LEU A 24 18.82 2.69 -4.09
N PRO A 25 18.57 2.22 -2.86
CA PRO A 25 17.45 1.32 -2.61
C PRO A 25 16.10 1.97 -2.90
N MET A 26 15.95 3.29 -2.72
CA MET A 26 14.72 3.98 -3.04
C MET A 26 14.44 4.03 -4.55
N ILE A 27 15.47 4.24 -5.38
CA ILE A 27 15.33 4.18 -6.84
C ILE A 27 14.91 2.76 -7.28
N LEU A 28 15.54 1.72 -6.75
CA LEU A 28 15.17 0.34 -7.05
C LEU A 28 13.73 0.02 -6.63
N LEU A 29 13.33 0.47 -5.44
CA LEU A 29 11.95 0.32 -4.98
C LEU A 29 10.95 1.08 -5.85
N ALA A 30 11.30 2.29 -6.32
CA ALA A 30 10.45 3.05 -7.24
C ALA A 30 10.26 2.31 -8.57
N TRP A 31 11.31 1.69 -9.12
CA TRP A 31 11.18 0.84 -10.29
C TRP A 31 10.27 -0.37 -10.04
N LEU A 32 10.44 -1.06 -8.90
CA LEU A 32 9.58 -2.17 -8.52
C LEU A 32 8.13 -1.72 -8.32
N TYR A 33 7.91 -0.53 -7.77
CA TYR A 33 6.58 0.06 -7.63
C TYR A 33 5.94 0.31 -9.00
N ILE A 34 6.65 0.99 -9.91
CA ILE A 34 6.15 1.26 -11.26
C ILE A 34 5.81 -0.06 -11.98
N LEU A 35 6.69 -1.05 -11.89
CA LEU A 35 6.43 -2.38 -12.47
C LEU A 35 5.14 -3.00 -11.89
N ALA A 36 4.92 -2.88 -10.57
CA ALA A 36 3.71 -3.38 -9.94
C ALA A 36 2.46 -2.63 -10.40
N VAL A 37 2.52 -1.31 -10.59
CA VAL A 37 1.41 -0.51 -11.15
C VAL A 37 1.04 -1.02 -12.53
N PHE A 38 2.01 -1.16 -13.44
CA PHE A 38 1.77 -1.68 -14.78
C PHE A 38 1.21 -3.11 -14.75
N GLY A 39 1.79 -3.97 -13.92
CA GLY A 39 1.31 -5.35 -13.75
C GLY A 39 -0.11 -5.43 -13.22
N PHE A 40 -0.44 -4.63 -12.20
CA PHE A 40 -1.77 -4.56 -11.60
C PHE A 40 -2.81 -4.04 -12.60
N VAL A 41 -2.53 -2.92 -13.25
CA VAL A 41 -3.44 -2.33 -14.27
C VAL A 41 -3.68 -3.31 -15.42
N LYS A 42 -2.64 -4.03 -15.87
CA LYS A 42 -2.77 -5.07 -16.91
C LYS A 42 -3.72 -6.19 -16.49
N GLN A 43 -3.60 -6.68 -15.27
CA GLN A 43 -4.47 -7.75 -14.79
C GLN A 43 -5.90 -7.27 -14.53
N ALA A 44 -6.05 -6.04 -14.04
CA ALA A 44 -7.34 -5.38 -13.88
C ALA A 44 -8.05 -5.18 -15.23
N ALA A 45 -7.31 -4.67 -16.23
CA ALA A 45 -7.85 -4.50 -17.59
C ALA A 45 -8.30 -5.84 -18.18
N ARG A 46 -7.49 -6.90 -18.08
CA ARG A 46 -7.85 -8.24 -18.56
C ARG A 46 -9.10 -8.79 -17.89
N ARG A 47 -9.31 -8.51 -16.63
CA ARG A 47 -10.44 -9.02 -15.86
C ARG A 47 -11.73 -8.25 -16.12
N TRP A 48 -11.64 -6.92 -16.08
CA TRP A 48 -12.84 -6.08 -16.09
C TRP A 48 -13.07 -5.31 -17.38
N PHE A 49 -12.02 -5.10 -18.15
CA PHE A 49 -12.06 -4.32 -19.40
C PHE A 49 -11.34 -5.04 -20.56
N PRO A 50 -11.76 -6.27 -20.93
CA PRO A 50 -11.04 -7.08 -21.92
C PRO A 50 -11.01 -6.42 -23.33
N GLN A 51 -11.89 -5.45 -23.57
CA GLN A 51 -11.95 -4.68 -24.82
C GLN A 51 -11.09 -3.40 -24.79
N ALA A 52 -10.39 -3.12 -23.68
CA ALA A 52 -9.56 -1.92 -23.58
C ALA A 52 -8.40 -2.01 -24.58
N SER A 53 -8.16 -0.92 -25.32
CA SER A 53 -7.03 -0.82 -26.24
C SER A 53 -5.70 -0.79 -25.50
N ALA A 54 -4.62 -1.16 -26.17
CA ALA A 54 -3.27 -1.07 -25.61
C ALA A 54 -2.93 0.37 -25.19
N ALA A 55 -3.37 1.37 -25.96
CA ALA A 55 -3.18 2.78 -25.63
C ALA A 55 -3.90 3.16 -24.32
N ALA A 56 -5.17 2.74 -24.16
CA ALA A 56 -5.92 3.00 -22.93
C ALA A 56 -5.25 2.36 -21.71
N TYR A 57 -4.74 1.14 -21.85
CA TYR A 57 -3.97 0.48 -20.81
C TYR A 57 -2.69 1.27 -20.45
N LEU A 58 -1.89 1.63 -21.45
CA LEU A 58 -0.61 2.33 -21.22
C LEU A 58 -0.83 3.70 -20.60
N LEU A 59 -1.81 4.48 -21.08
CA LEU A 59 -2.16 5.79 -20.53
C LEU A 59 -2.64 5.67 -19.07
N THR A 60 -3.50 4.68 -18.79
CA THR A 60 -3.97 4.45 -17.42
C THR A 60 -2.82 4.05 -16.48
N ALA A 61 -1.95 3.14 -16.92
CA ALA A 61 -0.82 2.69 -16.11
C ALA A 61 0.21 3.82 -15.91
N ALA A 62 0.55 4.57 -16.95
CA ALA A 62 1.45 5.72 -16.86
C ALA A 62 0.86 6.82 -15.98
N GLY A 63 -0.42 7.15 -16.16
CA GLY A 63 -1.12 8.12 -15.31
C GLY A 63 -1.18 7.69 -13.85
N ALA A 64 -1.44 6.40 -13.57
CA ALA A 64 -1.42 5.86 -12.21
C ALA A 64 -0.01 5.90 -11.61
N ALA A 65 1.04 5.60 -12.38
CA ALA A 65 2.42 5.64 -11.90
C ALA A 65 2.90 7.08 -11.64
N SER A 66 2.59 8.03 -12.53
CA SER A 66 2.99 9.43 -12.41
C SER A 66 2.14 10.23 -11.42
N GLY A 67 0.88 9.84 -11.23
CA GLY A 67 -0.04 10.48 -10.28
C GLY A 67 0.21 10.12 -8.81
N THR A 68 1.28 9.39 -8.51
CA THR A 68 1.65 9.01 -7.14
C THR A 68 2.68 9.97 -6.56
N GLN A 69 2.85 9.94 -5.24
CA GLN A 69 3.83 10.78 -4.54
C GLN A 69 5.27 10.21 -4.60
N ILE A 70 5.59 9.30 -5.53
CA ILE A 70 6.93 8.71 -5.65
C ILE A 70 8.01 9.78 -5.81
N TYR A 71 7.76 10.79 -6.63
CA TYR A 71 8.72 11.89 -6.84
C TYR A 71 9.05 12.62 -5.55
N TYR A 72 8.05 12.87 -4.71
CA TYR A 72 8.27 13.47 -3.40
C TYR A 72 9.11 12.57 -2.50
N LEU A 73 8.81 11.27 -2.46
CA LEU A 73 9.55 10.31 -1.65
C LEU A 73 11.01 10.18 -2.10
N LEU A 74 11.28 10.21 -3.41
CA LEU A 74 12.63 10.15 -3.95
C LEU A 74 13.43 11.44 -3.70
N HIS A 75 12.75 12.58 -3.64
CA HIS A 75 13.41 13.87 -3.40
C HIS A 75 13.96 14.01 -1.97
N ARG A 76 13.36 13.29 -1.01
CA ARG A 76 13.78 13.27 0.40
C ARG A 76 14.08 11.86 0.87
N PRO A 77 15.24 11.27 0.51
CA PRO A 77 15.58 9.92 0.87
C PRO A 77 15.92 9.82 2.37
N SER A 78 14.89 9.64 3.19
CA SER A 78 15.03 9.39 4.63
C SER A 78 14.43 8.04 5.02
N VAL A 79 14.66 7.62 6.26
CA VAL A 79 14.14 6.36 6.79
C VAL A 79 12.62 6.30 6.76
N TYR A 80 11.95 7.44 6.92
CA TYR A 80 10.48 7.51 6.89
C TYR A 80 9.93 7.33 5.48
N GLU A 81 10.47 8.06 4.51
CA GLU A 81 10.09 7.98 3.09
C GLU A 81 10.40 6.60 2.52
N TYR A 82 11.54 6.02 2.92
CA TYR A 82 11.90 4.65 2.57
C TYR A 82 10.84 3.65 3.06
N ALA A 83 10.42 3.73 4.32
CA ALA A 83 9.40 2.84 4.88
C ALA A 83 8.05 3.00 4.19
N ILE A 84 7.68 4.23 3.78
CA ILE A 84 6.45 4.50 3.02
C ILE A 84 6.52 3.85 1.64
N LEU A 85 7.63 4.07 0.92
CA LEU A 85 7.81 3.52 -0.43
C LEU A 85 7.87 1.99 -0.42
N CYS A 86 8.56 1.40 0.56
CA CYS A 86 8.56 -0.07 0.77
C CYS A 86 7.15 -0.61 0.98
N GLY A 87 6.40 -0.01 1.91
CA GLY A 87 5.04 -0.42 2.22
C GLY A 87 4.13 -0.34 1.00
N ALA A 88 4.16 0.79 0.28
CA ALA A 88 3.38 0.98 -0.95
C ALA A 88 3.75 -0.01 -2.05
N THR A 89 5.06 -0.27 -2.23
CA THR A 89 5.54 -1.27 -3.19
C THR A 89 5.01 -2.66 -2.85
N PHE A 90 5.15 -3.09 -1.61
CA PHE A 90 4.67 -4.41 -1.18
C PHE A 90 3.15 -4.54 -1.26
N VAL A 91 2.38 -3.51 -0.93
CA VAL A 91 0.92 -3.49 -1.13
C VAL A 91 0.57 -3.73 -2.59
N LEU A 92 1.17 -2.98 -3.52
CA LEU A 92 0.88 -3.13 -4.95
C LEU A 92 1.29 -4.49 -5.49
N TRP A 93 2.45 -5.02 -5.07
CA TRP A 93 2.86 -6.38 -5.44
C TRP A 93 1.87 -7.42 -4.93
N ALA A 94 1.39 -7.29 -3.68
CA ALA A 94 0.41 -8.18 -3.11
C ALA A 94 -0.90 -8.16 -3.91
N LEU A 95 -1.45 -6.99 -4.19
CA LEU A 95 -2.68 -6.82 -4.95
C LEU A 95 -2.53 -7.33 -6.40
N TRP A 96 -1.41 -7.04 -7.04
CA TRP A 96 -1.10 -7.57 -8.37
C TRP A 96 -1.08 -9.09 -8.38
N GLN A 97 -0.37 -9.72 -7.45
CA GLN A 97 -0.26 -11.17 -7.37
C GLN A 97 -1.59 -11.83 -7.04
N TRP A 98 -2.39 -11.28 -6.13
CA TRP A 98 -3.72 -11.81 -5.85
C TRP A 98 -4.66 -11.68 -7.06
N LEU A 99 -4.53 -10.61 -7.83
CA LEU A 99 -5.28 -10.48 -9.06
C LEU A 99 -4.79 -11.46 -10.14
N CYS A 100 -3.49 -11.74 -10.22
CA CYS A 100 -2.95 -12.84 -11.02
C CYS A 100 -3.53 -14.18 -10.57
N ALA A 101 -3.57 -14.45 -9.26
CA ALA A 101 -4.18 -15.67 -8.73
C ALA A 101 -5.66 -15.79 -9.14
N ALA A 102 -6.42 -14.69 -9.01
CA ALA A 102 -7.82 -14.67 -9.41
C ALA A 102 -8.05 -14.92 -10.91
N ASN A 103 -7.11 -14.51 -11.75
CA ASN A 103 -7.16 -14.68 -13.22
C ASN A 103 -6.52 -16.01 -13.70
N THR A 104 -5.77 -16.70 -12.85
CA THR A 104 -5.08 -17.94 -13.23
C THR A 104 -6.07 -19.10 -13.33
N PRO A 105 -6.09 -19.90 -14.42
CA PRO A 105 -6.93 -21.08 -14.54
C PRO A 105 -6.64 -22.13 -13.46
N VAL A 106 -7.67 -22.85 -13.05
CA VAL A 106 -7.60 -23.86 -11.96
C VAL A 106 -6.62 -25.01 -12.24
N ASN A 107 -6.41 -25.33 -13.51
CA ASN A 107 -5.48 -26.37 -13.95
C ASN A 107 -4.01 -25.98 -13.77
N ARG A 108 -3.67 -24.67 -13.72
CA ARG A 108 -2.32 -24.16 -13.49
C ARG A 108 -2.01 -24.02 -11.99
N ARG A 109 -2.09 -25.12 -11.26
CA ARG A 109 -2.00 -25.15 -9.80
C ARG A 109 -0.73 -24.48 -9.26
N LYS A 110 0.45 -24.81 -9.80
CA LYS A 110 1.74 -24.25 -9.33
C LYS A 110 1.76 -22.71 -9.42
N ALA A 111 1.32 -22.15 -10.55
CA ALA A 111 1.25 -20.72 -10.75
C ALA A 111 0.25 -20.07 -9.77
N LEU A 112 -0.93 -20.68 -9.59
CA LEU A 112 -1.94 -20.20 -8.65
C LEU A 112 -1.40 -20.14 -7.22
N THR A 113 -0.82 -21.26 -6.74
CA THR A 113 -0.24 -21.34 -5.39
C THR A 113 0.89 -20.33 -5.19
N PHE A 114 1.75 -20.18 -6.21
CA PHE A 114 2.81 -19.16 -6.18
C PHE A 114 2.25 -17.75 -6.03
N HIS A 115 1.27 -17.37 -6.85
CA HIS A 115 0.67 -16.03 -6.79
C HIS A 115 -0.01 -15.76 -5.44
N LEU A 116 -0.68 -16.74 -4.85
CA LEU A 116 -1.26 -16.61 -3.52
C LEU A 116 -0.19 -16.42 -2.46
N ALA A 117 0.81 -17.29 -2.42
CA ALA A 117 1.87 -17.27 -1.42
C ALA A 117 2.70 -15.99 -1.52
N PHE A 118 3.14 -15.63 -2.73
CA PHE A 118 3.98 -14.45 -2.94
C PHE A 118 3.22 -13.14 -2.66
N GLY A 119 1.94 -13.06 -3.07
CA GLY A 119 1.11 -11.91 -2.73
C GLY A 119 0.91 -11.75 -1.22
N SER A 120 0.68 -12.87 -0.51
CA SER A 120 0.52 -12.84 0.94
C SER A 120 1.83 -12.55 1.66
N LEU A 121 2.97 -13.02 1.15
CA LEU A 121 4.28 -12.66 1.67
C LEU A 121 4.52 -11.14 1.55
N CYS A 122 4.25 -10.56 0.38
CA CYS A 122 4.37 -9.12 0.18
C CYS A 122 3.48 -8.35 1.17
N MET A 123 2.21 -8.75 1.31
CA MET A 123 1.29 -8.08 2.25
C MET A 123 1.74 -8.22 3.71
N ALA A 124 2.27 -9.37 4.10
CA ALA A 124 2.78 -9.57 5.45
C ALA A 124 4.00 -8.67 5.75
N LEU A 125 4.90 -8.49 4.78
CA LEU A 125 6.06 -7.60 4.90
C LEU A 125 5.68 -6.13 5.08
N VAL A 126 4.47 -5.73 4.65
CA VAL A 126 3.93 -4.37 4.89
C VAL A 126 3.86 -4.06 6.37
N ALA A 127 3.55 -5.05 7.22
CA ALA A 127 3.47 -4.87 8.67
C ALA A 127 4.80 -4.38 9.29
N GLY A 128 5.93 -4.84 8.74
CA GLY A 128 7.26 -4.40 9.15
C GLY A 128 7.70 -3.05 8.58
N CYS A 129 6.97 -2.52 7.59
CA CYS A 129 7.26 -1.22 6.96
C CYS A 129 6.35 -0.13 7.53
N ARG A 130 5.03 -0.28 7.31
CA ARG A 130 3.97 0.65 7.71
C ARG A 130 2.72 -0.15 8.09
N PRO A 131 2.51 -0.48 9.38
CA PRO A 131 1.42 -1.36 9.83
C PRO A 131 0.03 -0.90 9.39
N GLN A 132 -0.22 0.42 9.33
CA GLN A 132 -1.51 0.96 8.88
C GLN A 132 -1.84 0.59 7.42
N MET A 133 -0.84 0.37 6.57
CA MET A 133 -1.08 -0.05 5.18
C MET A 133 -1.54 -1.51 5.05
N VAL A 134 -1.46 -2.31 6.12
CA VAL A 134 -2.02 -3.67 6.14
C VAL A 134 -3.54 -3.67 5.92
N LEU A 135 -4.22 -2.55 6.17
CA LEU A 135 -5.65 -2.38 5.86
C LEU A 135 -5.98 -2.69 4.40
N PHE A 136 -5.05 -2.46 3.47
CA PHE A 136 -5.21 -2.85 2.06
C PHE A 136 -5.35 -4.37 1.86
N ALA A 137 -5.00 -5.20 2.85
CA ALA A 137 -5.28 -6.64 2.82
C ALA A 137 -6.77 -6.96 2.68
N ALA A 138 -7.65 -6.05 3.12
CA ALA A 138 -9.09 -6.18 2.95
C ALA A 138 -9.51 -6.31 1.47
N LEU A 139 -8.70 -5.78 0.53
CA LEU A 139 -8.94 -5.92 -0.91
C LEU A 139 -8.74 -7.35 -1.42
N ALA A 140 -8.10 -8.23 -0.67
CA ALA A 140 -8.07 -9.66 -0.98
C ALA A 140 -9.48 -10.25 -1.02
N LEU A 141 -10.38 -9.79 -0.16
CA LEU A 141 -11.76 -10.28 -0.08
C LEU A 141 -12.47 -10.17 -1.43
N PRO A 142 -12.68 -8.97 -2.02
CA PRO A 142 -13.40 -8.87 -3.29
C PRO A 142 -12.64 -9.49 -4.47
N ILE A 143 -11.31 -9.51 -4.43
CA ILE A 143 -10.50 -10.10 -5.50
C ILE A 143 -10.65 -11.62 -5.53
N LEU A 144 -10.62 -12.26 -4.37
CA LEU A 144 -10.60 -13.72 -4.24
C LEU A 144 -11.98 -14.32 -3.94
N TRP A 145 -12.96 -13.51 -3.48
CA TRP A 145 -14.30 -13.94 -3.10
C TRP A 145 -15.02 -14.80 -4.14
N PRO A 146 -15.07 -14.42 -5.42
CA PRO A 146 -15.78 -15.19 -6.42
C PRO A 146 -15.28 -16.63 -6.47
N ARG A 147 -13.97 -16.81 -6.45
CA ARG A 147 -13.31 -18.11 -6.56
C ARG A 147 -13.45 -18.99 -5.32
N TYR A 148 -13.26 -18.40 -4.13
CA TYR A 148 -13.13 -19.17 -2.90
C TYR A 148 -14.42 -19.33 -2.13
N ILE A 149 -15.27 -18.31 -2.18
CA ILE A 149 -16.53 -18.29 -1.42
C ILE A 149 -17.71 -18.69 -2.32
N THR A 150 -17.88 -18.00 -3.47
CA THR A 150 -19.02 -18.26 -4.35
C THR A 150 -18.96 -19.65 -4.98
N GLU A 151 -17.79 -20.07 -5.45
CA GLU A 151 -17.56 -21.41 -6.01
C GLU A 151 -17.33 -22.49 -4.93
N LYS A 152 -17.45 -22.13 -3.63
CA LYS A 152 -17.25 -23.03 -2.46
C LYS A 152 -15.92 -23.81 -2.49
N ARG A 153 -14.90 -23.23 -3.10
CA ARG A 153 -13.62 -23.89 -3.32
C ARG A 153 -12.85 -24.15 -2.02
N LEU A 154 -13.02 -23.29 -1.00
CA LEU A 154 -12.41 -23.49 0.33
C LEU A 154 -12.79 -24.84 0.96
N CYS A 155 -13.97 -25.34 0.69
CA CYS A 155 -14.45 -26.60 1.24
C CYS A 155 -13.84 -27.84 0.56
N THR A 156 -12.95 -27.64 -0.42
CA THR A 156 -12.27 -28.76 -1.12
C THR A 156 -10.86 -28.96 -0.58
N ARG A 157 -10.36 -30.24 -0.64
CA ARG A 157 -8.97 -30.55 -0.26
C ARG A 157 -7.93 -29.68 -1.03
N ARG A 158 -8.24 -29.32 -2.28
CA ARG A 158 -7.39 -28.45 -3.10
C ARG A 158 -7.44 -27.00 -2.61
N GLY A 159 -8.62 -26.53 -2.27
CA GLY A 159 -8.81 -25.18 -1.70
C GLY A 159 -8.14 -25.01 -0.33
N ALA A 160 -8.12 -26.04 0.49
CA ALA A 160 -7.38 -26.04 1.75
C ALA A 160 -5.86 -25.84 1.53
N GLY A 161 -5.27 -26.50 0.51
CA GLY A 161 -3.85 -26.28 0.16
C GLY A 161 -3.58 -24.89 -0.39
N GLU A 162 -4.52 -24.29 -1.11
CA GLU A 162 -4.43 -22.91 -1.60
C GLU A 162 -4.58 -21.89 -0.44
N ALA A 163 -5.49 -22.17 0.51
CA ALA A 163 -5.62 -21.39 1.73
C ALA A 163 -4.36 -21.45 2.60
N ALA A 164 -3.76 -22.63 2.73
CA ALA A 164 -2.48 -22.78 3.42
C ALA A 164 -1.37 -21.96 2.75
N ALA A 165 -1.29 -21.95 1.42
CA ALA A 165 -0.33 -21.12 0.68
C ALA A 165 -0.58 -19.62 0.87
N PHE A 166 -1.82 -19.20 1.07
CA PHE A 166 -2.18 -17.82 1.39
C PHE A 166 -1.82 -17.45 2.84
N ILE A 167 -2.08 -18.32 3.81
CA ILE A 167 -1.93 -18.03 5.24
C ILE A 167 -0.48 -18.20 5.71
N LEU A 168 0.23 -19.24 5.25
CA LEU A 168 1.54 -19.61 5.76
C LEU A 168 2.58 -18.48 5.70
N PRO A 169 2.72 -17.71 4.61
CA PRO A 169 3.66 -16.58 4.58
C PRO A 169 3.34 -15.51 5.62
N VAL A 170 2.04 -15.25 5.87
CA VAL A 170 1.60 -14.28 6.89
C VAL A 170 2.01 -14.74 8.28
N VAL A 171 1.78 -16.02 8.60
CA VAL A 171 2.18 -16.60 9.90
C VAL A 171 3.68 -16.55 10.08
N LEU A 172 4.47 -16.93 9.06
CA LEU A 172 5.93 -16.92 9.13
C LEU A 172 6.48 -15.51 9.38
N VAL A 173 5.97 -14.50 8.67
CA VAL A 173 6.40 -13.11 8.88
C VAL A 173 5.95 -12.61 10.25
N ALA A 174 4.73 -12.92 10.68
CA ALA A 174 4.24 -12.52 12.00
C ALA A 174 5.11 -13.12 13.12
N VAL A 175 5.41 -14.41 13.07
CA VAL A 175 6.28 -15.08 14.02
C VAL A 175 7.69 -14.46 13.99
N GLY A 176 8.25 -14.19 12.82
CA GLY A 176 9.54 -13.53 12.68
C GLY A 176 9.58 -12.12 13.29
N LEU A 177 8.53 -11.33 13.09
CA LEU A 177 8.41 -9.99 13.71
C LEU A 177 8.25 -10.08 15.23
N MET A 178 7.43 -11.01 15.71
CA MET A 178 7.25 -11.24 17.15
C MET A 178 8.55 -11.69 17.82
N TRP A 179 9.27 -12.59 17.18
CA TRP A 179 10.59 -13.02 17.65
C TRP A 179 11.59 -11.85 17.67
N TYR A 180 11.66 -11.06 16.60
CA TYR A 180 12.51 -9.88 16.54
C TYR A 180 12.18 -8.85 17.64
N ASN A 181 10.88 -8.61 17.89
CA ASN A 181 10.44 -7.71 18.95
C ASN A 181 10.82 -8.25 20.34
N ALA A 182 10.60 -9.54 20.58
CA ALA A 182 10.98 -10.18 21.85
C ALA A 182 12.49 -10.09 22.09
N ALA A 183 13.30 -10.35 21.07
CA ALA A 183 14.76 -10.27 21.18
C ALA A 183 15.27 -8.84 21.40
N ARG A 184 14.57 -7.83 20.86
CA ARG A 184 15.01 -6.43 20.91
C ARG A 184 14.44 -5.66 22.10
N PHE A 185 13.19 -5.91 22.47
CA PHE A 185 12.42 -5.13 23.44
C PHE A 185 11.95 -5.96 24.65
N GLY A 186 12.26 -7.27 24.69
CA GLY A 186 11.84 -8.17 25.77
C GLY A 186 10.38 -8.62 25.68
N SER A 187 9.60 -8.14 24.69
CA SER A 187 8.19 -8.53 24.49
C SER A 187 7.88 -8.69 23.01
N PRO A 188 7.16 -9.76 22.59
CA PRO A 188 6.78 -9.97 21.20
C PRO A 188 5.81 -8.90 20.66
N PHE A 189 5.09 -8.21 21.55
CA PHE A 189 4.10 -7.19 21.20
C PHE A 189 4.58 -5.75 21.40
N ASP A 190 5.83 -5.56 21.85
CA ASP A 190 6.44 -4.23 21.92
C ASP A 190 7.07 -3.86 20.58
N PHE A 191 6.55 -2.83 19.93
CA PHE A 191 7.04 -2.30 18.67
C PHE A 191 8.00 -1.11 18.86
N GLY A 192 8.53 -0.93 20.05
CA GLY A 192 9.53 0.08 20.35
C GLY A 192 8.97 1.50 20.54
N ALA A 193 7.67 1.65 20.77
CA ALA A 193 7.06 2.96 21.01
C ALA A 193 7.70 3.70 22.20
N ASN A 194 8.11 2.95 23.24
CA ASN A 194 8.76 3.47 24.45
C ASN A 194 10.20 3.96 24.22
N TYR A 195 10.82 3.57 23.10
CA TYR A 195 12.22 3.87 22.79
C TYR A 195 12.37 4.96 21.72
N ASN A 196 11.29 5.62 21.36
CA ASN A 196 11.33 6.73 20.40
C ASN A 196 11.93 7.96 21.09
N LEU A 197 13.04 8.46 20.55
CA LEU A 197 13.69 9.71 20.96
C LEU A 197 12.92 10.93 20.40
N THR A 198 11.62 11.01 20.66
CA THR A 198 10.78 12.15 20.29
C THR A 198 10.40 12.92 21.52
N SER A 199 10.21 14.24 21.39
CA SER A 199 9.71 15.10 22.46
C SER A 199 8.27 14.78 22.89
N ASN A 200 7.58 13.94 22.10
CA ASN A 200 6.20 13.52 22.36
C ASN A 200 6.16 12.12 22.98
N ASP A 201 5.42 11.96 24.08
CA ASP A 201 5.14 10.65 24.66
C ASP A 201 4.26 9.84 23.69
N MET A 202 4.88 8.86 23.03
CA MET A 202 4.21 7.99 22.05
C MET A 202 3.41 6.87 22.72
N THR A 203 3.57 6.67 24.03
CA THR A 203 2.92 5.58 24.78
C THR A 203 1.51 5.96 25.24
N ARG A 204 1.22 7.26 25.37
CA ARG A 204 -0.07 7.80 25.84
C ARG A 204 -0.99 8.31 24.72
N ARG A 205 -0.89 7.76 23.54
CA ARG A 205 -1.78 8.12 22.41
C ARG A 205 -3.17 7.53 22.64
N GLY A 206 -4.09 8.34 23.17
CA GLY A 206 -5.49 7.98 23.25
C GLY A 206 -6.19 8.03 21.88
N PHE A 207 -7.17 7.17 21.69
CA PHE A 207 -8.04 7.20 20.53
C PHE A 207 -9.19 8.21 20.77
N ALA A 208 -9.21 9.29 20.01
CA ALA A 208 -10.24 10.33 20.11
C ALA A 208 -11.16 10.28 18.88
N VAL A 209 -12.36 9.71 19.04
CA VAL A 209 -13.36 9.56 17.97
C VAL A 209 -13.71 10.91 17.32
N GLY A 210 -13.80 11.98 18.11
CA GLY A 210 -14.12 13.34 17.62
C GLY A 210 -13.12 13.92 16.63
N ARG A 211 -11.93 13.31 16.47
CA ARG A 211 -10.90 13.74 15.51
C ARG A 211 -11.04 13.08 14.16
N ILE A 212 -11.79 11.98 14.04
CA ILE A 212 -11.88 11.21 12.79
C ILE A 212 -12.48 12.08 11.68
N ALA A 213 -13.62 12.71 11.93
CA ALA A 213 -14.30 13.52 10.92
C ALA A 213 -13.48 14.76 10.48
N PRO A 214 -12.96 15.60 11.39
CA PRO A 214 -12.09 16.71 10.99
C PRO A 214 -10.84 16.26 10.26
N ALA A 215 -10.19 15.18 10.70
CA ALA A 215 -9.02 14.64 10.04
C ALA A 215 -9.36 14.14 8.64
N ALA A 216 -10.45 13.40 8.46
CA ALA A 216 -10.88 12.92 7.16
C ALA A 216 -11.17 14.08 6.19
N VAL A 217 -11.86 15.11 6.63
CA VAL A 217 -12.12 16.30 5.81
C VAL A 217 -10.82 17.00 5.42
N THR A 218 -9.92 17.19 6.36
CA THR A 218 -8.64 17.84 6.12
C THR A 218 -7.77 17.02 5.15
N PHE A 219 -7.63 15.72 5.39
CA PHE A 219 -6.80 14.85 4.55
C PHE A 219 -7.38 14.60 3.16
N LEU A 220 -8.69 14.62 3.00
CA LEU A 220 -9.32 14.43 1.70
C LEU A 220 -9.49 15.72 0.91
N ALA A 221 -10.08 16.76 1.53
CA ALA A 221 -10.58 17.95 0.85
C ALA A 221 -9.86 19.25 1.23
N GLY A 222 -8.81 19.19 2.06
CA GLY A 222 -8.09 20.39 2.49
C GLY A 222 -7.48 21.15 1.32
N ILE A 223 -7.57 22.47 1.37
CA ILE A 223 -7.08 23.34 0.31
C ILE A 223 -5.64 23.75 0.64
N PRO A 224 -4.67 23.61 -0.29
CA PRO A 224 -3.31 24.10 -0.09
C PRO A 224 -3.30 25.62 0.00
N GLY A 225 -2.29 26.20 0.65
CA GLY A 225 -2.04 27.64 0.60
C GLY A 225 -1.70 28.07 -0.83
N VAL A 226 -2.17 29.24 -1.24
CA VAL A 226 -1.89 29.81 -2.55
C VAL A 226 -0.98 31.03 -2.39
N GLN A 227 0.01 31.15 -3.27
CA GLN A 227 0.94 32.28 -3.33
C GLN A 227 1.08 32.80 -4.75
N THR A 228 1.55 34.05 -4.90
CA THR A 228 1.67 34.69 -6.21
C THR A 228 2.96 34.37 -6.97
N VAL A 229 3.92 33.72 -6.29
CA VAL A 229 5.22 33.33 -6.85
C VAL A 229 5.26 31.84 -7.09
N PHE A 230 5.94 31.39 -8.16
CA PHE A 230 6.16 29.95 -8.42
C PHE A 230 6.74 29.25 -7.16
N PRO A 231 6.25 28.06 -6.76
CA PRO A 231 5.34 27.15 -7.46
C PRO A 231 3.83 27.42 -7.27
N TYR A 232 3.41 28.62 -6.88
CA TYR A 232 2.03 29.06 -6.68
C TYR A 232 1.26 28.38 -5.56
N LEU A 233 1.77 27.26 -5.05
CA LEU A 233 1.22 26.52 -3.92
C LEU A 233 2.23 26.57 -2.77
N THR A 234 1.73 26.75 -1.56
CA THR A 234 2.55 26.75 -0.35
C THR A 234 1.92 25.89 0.73
N ALA A 235 2.75 25.44 1.67
CA ALA A 235 2.26 24.76 2.85
C ALA A 235 1.58 25.75 3.79
N THR A 236 0.41 25.39 4.29
CA THR A 236 -0.24 26.07 5.41
C THR A 236 0.23 25.47 6.74
N ARG A 237 0.46 26.33 7.73
CA ARG A 237 0.73 25.88 9.10
C ARG A 237 -0.59 25.50 9.75
N MET A 238 -0.72 24.25 10.14
CA MET A 238 -1.87 23.75 10.89
C MET A 238 -1.46 23.49 12.33
N GLN A 239 -2.14 24.12 13.28
CA GLN A 239 -1.91 23.89 14.69
C GLN A 239 -2.98 22.93 15.22
N THR A 240 -2.54 21.86 15.82
CA THR A 240 -3.41 20.89 16.47
C THR A 240 -3.04 20.79 17.94
N ASN A 241 -4.00 21.05 18.83
CA ASN A 241 -3.81 20.84 20.25
C ASN A 241 -4.14 19.39 20.60
N TYR A 242 -3.16 18.69 21.14
CA TYR A 242 -3.32 17.30 21.56
C TYR A 242 -2.72 17.09 22.95
N MET A 243 -3.54 16.67 23.90
CA MET A 243 -3.12 16.39 25.28
C MET A 243 -2.29 17.52 25.92
N GLY A 244 -2.67 18.78 25.67
CA GLY A 244 -1.96 19.96 26.19
C GLY A 244 -0.72 20.38 25.41
N LEU A 245 -0.36 19.65 24.34
CA LEU A 245 0.71 20.01 23.42
C LEU A 245 0.15 20.63 22.15
N THR A 246 0.71 21.75 21.73
CA THR A 246 0.42 22.37 20.44
C THR A 246 1.40 21.82 19.41
N ILE A 247 0.90 21.00 18.50
CA ILE A 247 1.70 20.46 17.39
C ILE A 247 1.45 21.32 16.16
N THR A 248 2.53 21.90 15.63
CA THR A 248 2.47 22.65 14.38
C THR A 248 2.96 21.77 13.23
N GLU A 249 2.09 21.47 12.30
CA GLU A 249 2.40 20.65 11.11
C GLU A 249 2.29 21.52 9.86
N LEU A 250 3.16 21.22 8.88
CA LEU A 250 3.06 21.81 7.55
C LEU A 250 2.07 20.98 6.72
N TYR A 251 1.02 21.63 6.27
CA TYR A 251 -0.03 21.03 5.49
C TYR A 251 0.06 21.50 4.02
N TYR A 252 0.22 20.55 3.10
CA TYR A 252 0.42 20.83 1.67
C TYR A 252 -0.85 20.69 0.82
N GLY A 253 -1.96 20.30 1.43
CA GLY A 253 -3.23 20.08 0.75
C GLY A 253 -3.76 18.65 0.94
N GLY A 254 -5.04 18.47 0.71
CA GLY A 254 -5.73 17.19 0.81
C GLY A 254 -5.48 16.29 -0.41
N ALA A 255 -5.90 15.04 -0.27
CA ALA A 255 -5.70 14.03 -1.30
C ALA A 255 -6.29 14.43 -2.66
N PHE A 256 -7.46 15.07 -2.69
CA PHE A 256 -8.07 15.55 -3.95
C PHE A 256 -7.28 16.68 -4.61
N ALA A 257 -6.56 17.50 -3.85
CA ALA A 257 -5.70 18.55 -4.40
C ALA A 257 -4.36 17.97 -4.88
N CYS A 258 -3.77 17.03 -4.12
CA CYS A 258 -2.45 16.47 -4.40
C CYS A 258 -2.47 15.31 -5.40
N LEU A 259 -3.60 14.61 -5.55
CA LEU A 259 -3.77 13.44 -6.40
C LEU A 259 -4.92 13.66 -7.40
N PRO A 260 -4.68 14.32 -8.53
CA PRO A 260 -5.73 14.64 -9.51
C PRO A 260 -6.50 13.42 -10.03
N LEU A 261 -5.87 12.23 -10.03
CA LEU A 261 -6.53 10.98 -10.42
C LEU A 261 -7.75 10.64 -9.54
N LEU A 262 -7.80 11.12 -8.29
CA LEU A 262 -8.97 10.91 -7.42
C LEU A 262 -10.23 11.59 -7.94
N TRP A 263 -10.11 12.64 -8.75
CA TRP A 263 -11.27 13.25 -9.42
C TRP A 263 -11.94 12.30 -10.40
N GLY A 264 -11.22 11.27 -10.88
CA GLY A 264 -11.81 10.17 -11.64
C GLY A 264 -12.91 9.41 -10.87
N LEU A 265 -12.90 9.46 -9.54
CA LEU A 265 -13.96 8.90 -8.70
C LEU A 265 -15.32 9.60 -8.95
N ALA A 266 -15.32 10.87 -9.31
CA ALA A 266 -16.55 11.60 -9.69
C ALA A 266 -17.21 11.02 -10.95
N ALA A 267 -16.47 10.32 -11.80
CA ALA A 267 -17.03 9.64 -12.97
C ALA A 267 -17.68 8.27 -12.63
N LEU A 268 -17.50 7.75 -11.40
CA LEU A 268 -18.07 6.46 -11.00
C LEU A 268 -19.59 6.36 -11.13
N PRO A 269 -20.40 7.38 -10.77
CA PRO A 269 -21.85 7.34 -10.97
C PRO A 269 -22.23 7.17 -12.45
N LEU A 270 -21.49 7.82 -13.35
CA LEU A 270 -21.67 7.71 -14.81
C LEU A 270 -21.22 6.33 -15.32
N ALA A 271 -20.07 5.86 -14.86
CA ALA A 271 -19.55 4.55 -15.17
C ALA A 271 -20.46 3.42 -14.64
N ARG A 272 -21.10 3.61 -13.49
CA ARG A 272 -22.02 2.63 -12.88
C ARG A 272 -23.16 2.23 -13.81
N ARG A 273 -23.68 3.15 -14.61
CA ARG A 273 -24.72 2.87 -15.62
C ARG A 273 -24.20 1.96 -16.74
N ARG A 274 -22.91 2.07 -17.09
CA ARG A 274 -22.26 1.26 -18.14
C ARG A 274 -21.69 -0.07 -17.61
N LEU A 275 -21.44 -0.19 -16.30
CA LEU A 275 -20.88 -1.38 -15.67
C LEU A 275 -21.88 -2.55 -15.54
N GLY A 276 -23.17 -2.31 -15.77
CA GLY A 276 -24.22 -3.33 -15.84
C GLY A 276 -24.23 -4.29 -14.65
N SER A 277 -24.26 -5.59 -14.92
CA SER A 277 -24.39 -6.67 -13.94
C SER A 277 -23.07 -7.12 -13.28
N ARG A 278 -21.94 -6.46 -13.49
CA ARG A 278 -20.63 -6.86 -12.95
C ARG A 278 -20.56 -6.64 -11.42
N ARG A 279 -21.06 -7.63 -10.68
CA ARG A 279 -21.12 -7.59 -9.20
C ARG A 279 -19.74 -7.48 -8.54
N ASP A 280 -18.75 -8.19 -9.07
CA ASP A 280 -17.37 -8.21 -8.59
C ASP A 280 -16.73 -6.82 -8.64
N LEU A 281 -16.83 -6.13 -9.78
CA LEU A 281 -16.27 -4.79 -9.94
C LEU A 281 -16.97 -3.77 -9.02
N ARG A 282 -18.30 -3.87 -8.87
CA ARG A 282 -19.05 -3.02 -7.92
C ARG A 282 -18.60 -3.23 -6.48
N THR A 283 -18.27 -4.46 -6.11
CA THR A 283 -17.77 -4.77 -4.77
C THR A 283 -16.37 -4.20 -4.55
N VAL A 284 -15.47 -4.32 -5.53
CA VAL A 284 -14.13 -3.70 -5.47
C VAL A 284 -14.24 -2.18 -5.34
N ILE A 285 -15.08 -1.53 -6.15
CA ILE A 285 -15.27 -0.08 -6.09
C ILE A 285 -15.80 0.35 -4.71
N ARG A 286 -16.79 -0.37 -4.16
CA ARG A 286 -17.32 -0.06 -2.83
C ARG A 286 -16.26 -0.17 -1.74
N LEU A 287 -15.41 -1.19 -1.80
CA LEU A 287 -14.35 -1.38 -0.82
C LEU A 287 -13.24 -0.33 -0.95
N VAL A 288 -12.84 0.03 -2.16
CA VAL A 288 -11.89 1.13 -2.39
C VAL A 288 -12.40 2.47 -1.85
N LEU A 289 -13.74 2.68 -1.86
CA LEU A 289 -14.34 3.89 -1.28
C LEU A 289 -14.44 3.85 0.26
N VAL A 290 -14.31 2.68 0.87
CA VAL A 290 -14.37 2.50 2.32
C VAL A 290 -12.96 2.47 2.95
N CYS A 291 -11.94 2.05 2.17
CA CYS A 291 -10.54 2.04 2.61
C CYS A 291 -9.85 3.38 2.41
#